data_238af0d121ea3d0a4d84fdfc2ef1a5be
#
_entry.id   238af0d121ea3d0a4d84fdfc2ef1a5be
#
_cell.length_a   1.000
_cell.length_b   1.000
_cell.length_c   1.000
_cell.angle_alpha   90.00
_cell.angle_beta   90.00
_cell.angle_gamma   90.00
#
_symmetry.space_group_name_H-M   'P 1'
#
loop_
_entity.id
_entity.type
_entity.pdbx_description
1 polymer ?
#
loop_
_entity_poly.entity_id
_entity_poly.type
_entity_poly.pdbx_seq_one_letter_code
_entity_poly.pdbx_strand_id
1 'polypeptide(L)'
;MKFEFVRFSDLTSTNDEAKKYASEGGPLPALIMAERQSAGRGRLGRSFYSSDNTGLYMTLVFKAPDDDGLFLRLTCLAAVCSVESIRELFGLKAEIKWVNDIFLYGKKRAESLPSHSLLTVKNTLLSALV
;
A
#
# COMPACT_ATOMS: atom_id res chain seq x y z
N MET A 1 -0.56 19.60 0.21
CA MET A 1 -0.01 18.62 1.18
C MET A 1 1.35 18.16 0.63
N LYS A 2 2.42 18.21 1.43
CA LYS A 2 3.75 17.74 1.00
C LYS A 2 3.95 16.33 1.53
N PHE A 3 4.27 15.39 0.64
CA PHE A 3 4.61 14.01 1.00
C PHE A 3 6.12 13.86 1.13
N GLU A 4 6.55 13.10 2.12
CA GLU A 4 7.91 12.60 2.18
C GLU A 4 8.02 11.32 1.34
N PHE A 5 9.00 11.25 0.43
CA PHE A 5 9.22 10.09 -0.44
C PHE A 5 10.48 9.36 0.01
N VAL A 6 10.33 8.12 0.44
CA VAL A 6 11.44 7.27 0.87
C VAL A 6 11.51 6.05 -0.04
N ARG A 7 12.59 5.92 -0.80
CA ARG A 7 12.75 4.88 -1.83
C ARG A 7 13.91 3.96 -1.50
N PHE A 8 13.68 2.67 -1.71
CA PHE A 8 14.64 1.59 -1.52
C PHE A 8 14.72 0.74 -2.78
N SER A 9 15.90 0.17 -3.07
CA SER A 9 16.02 -0.87 -4.10
C SER A 9 15.43 -2.18 -3.60
N ASP A 10 15.77 -2.56 -2.37
CA ASP A 10 15.38 -3.83 -1.74
C ASP A 10 14.90 -3.61 -0.31
N LEU A 11 13.80 -4.26 0.02
CA LEU A 11 13.27 -4.34 1.38
C LEU A 11 12.74 -5.74 1.68
N THR A 12 12.56 -6.06 2.95
CA THR A 12 11.76 -7.22 3.35
C THR A 12 10.29 -6.96 3.04
N SER A 13 9.78 -5.80 3.47
CA SER A 13 8.42 -5.35 3.22
C SER A 13 8.32 -3.83 3.38
N THR A 14 7.67 -3.14 2.44
CA THR A 14 7.37 -1.70 2.57
C THR A 14 6.49 -1.41 3.78
N ASN A 15 5.63 -2.34 4.18
CA ASN A 15 4.81 -2.22 5.38
C ASN A 15 5.65 -2.25 6.66
N ASP A 16 6.64 -3.14 6.75
CA ASP A 16 7.48 -3.25 7.95
C ASP A 16 8.40 -2.03 8.05
N GLU A 17 8.96 -1.56 6.94
CA GLU A 17 9.75 -0.34 6.91
C GLU A 17 8.91 0.90 7.24
N ALA A 18 7.68 0.98 6.75
CA ALA A 18 6.76 2.06 7.08
C ALA A 18 6.43 2.13 8.58
N LYS A 19 6.26 0.98 9.24
CA LYS A 19 6.09 0.91 10.70
C LYS A 19 7.31 1.42 11.44
N LYS A 20 8.49 0.98 11.03
CA LYS A 20 9.76 1.42 11.59
C LYS A 20 9.91 2.94 11.43
N TYR A 21 9.73 3.45 10.21
CA TYR A 21 9.79 4.87 9.88
C TYR A 21 8.87 5.71 10.79
N ALA A 22 7.61 5.28 10.96
CA ALA A 22 6.66 5.98 11.82
C ALA A 22 7.04 5.90 13.31
N SER A 23 7.56 4.75 13.79
CA SER A 23 8.00 4.58 15.18
C SER A 23 9.23 5.41 15.54
N GLU A 24 10.09 5.66 14.57
CA GLU A 24 11.29 6.52 14.70
C GLU A 24 10.94 8.03 14.57
N GLY A 25 9.67 8.38 14.40
CA GLY A 25 9.21 9.77 14.33
C GLY A 25 9.42 10.43 12.97
N GLY A 26 9.51 9.65 11.90
CA GLY A 26 9.64 10.15 10.54
C GLY A 26 8.50 11.13 10.17
N PRO A 27 8.77 12.16 9.36
CA PRO A 27 7.77 13.14 8.93
C PRO A 27 6.59 12.49 8.20
N LEU A 28 5.36 12.92 8.48
CA LEU A 28 4.13 12.40 7.87
C LEU A 28 3.33 13.50 7.15
N PRO A 29 2.64 13.21 6.05
CA PRO A 29 2.50 11.90 5.41
C PRO A 29 3.75 11.48 4.64
N ALA A 30 4.02 10.17 4.59
CA ALA A 30 5.16 9.59 3.88
C ALA A 30 4.74 8.46 2.96
N LEU A 31 5.46 8.29 1.87
CA LEU A 31 5.33 7.18 0.93
C LEU A 31 6.64 6.38 0.92
N ILE A 32 6.58 5.17 1.45
CA ILE A 32 7.68 4.22 1.46
C ILE A 32 7.57 3.34 0.21
N MET A 33 8.59 3.30 -0.60
CA MET A 33 8.59 2.59 -1.88
C MET A 33 9.79 1.65 -1.99
N ALA A 34 9.60 0.52 -2.65
CA ALA A 34 10.67 -0.44 -2.96
C ALA A 34 10.54 -0.95 -4.40
N GLU A 35 11.68 -1.26 -5.01
CA GLU A 35 11.73 -1.92 -6.32
C GLU A 35 11.54 -3.43 -6.19
N ARG A 36 11.93 -3.99 -5.02
CA ARG A 36 11.78 -5.40 -4.70
C ARG A 36 11.45 -5.61 -3.22
N GLN A 37 10.63 -6.65 -2.93
CA GLN A 37 10.39 -7.12 -1.58
C GLN A 37 10.79 -8.60 -1.46
N SER A 38 11.55 -8.95 -0.43
CA SER A 38 11.92 -10.35 -0.16
C SER A 38 10.88 -11.11 0.68
N ALA A 39 10.01 -10.38 1.39
CA ALA A 39 8.94 -10.95 2.23
C ALA A 39 7.65 -10.13 2.11
N GLY A 40 7.19 -9.91 0.87
CA GLY A 40 5.91 -9.24 0.60
C GLY A 40 4.75 -9.93 1.30
N ARG A 41 3.81 -9.17 1.84
CA ARG A 41 2.68 -9.68 2.63
C ARG A 41 1.37 -9.46 1.92
N GLY A 42 0.58 -10.53 1.81
CA GLY A 42 -0.82 -10.48 1.42
C GLY A 42 -1.76 -10.46 2.64
N ARG A 43 -3.07 -10.46 2.40
CA ARG A 43 -4.08 -10.54 3.46
C ARG A 43 -3.99 -11.86 4.21
N LEU A 44 -4.40 -11.83 5.50
CA LEU A 44 -4.47 -13.00 6.37
C LEU A 44 -3.13 -13.76 6.50
N GLY A 45 -2.01 -13.03 6.48
CA GLY A 45 -0.68 -13.64 6.66
C GLY A 45 -0.16 -14.40 5.43
N ARG A 46 -0.82 -14.32 4.28
CA ARG A 46 -0.33 -14.92 3.04
C ARG A 46 0.91 -14.15 2.55
N SER A 47 1.84 -14.88 1.93
CA SER A 47 2.95 -14.24 1.22
C SER A 47 2.45 -13.65 -0.11
N PHE A 48 2.98 -12.49 -0.47
CA PHE A 48 2.79 -11.91 -1.79
C PHE A 48 4.09 -12.06 -2.59
N TYR A 49 3.97 -12.65 -3.78
CA TYR A 49 5.11 -12.79 -4.66
C TYR A 49 5.53 -11.43 -5.22
N SER A 50 6.75 -11.05 -4.95
CA SER A 50 7.34 -9.81 -5.43
C SER A 50 8.51 -10.15 -6.34
N SER A 51 8.30 -10.06 -7.65
CA SER A 51 9.36 -10.30 -8.63
C SER A 51 10.26 -9.08 -8.81
N ASP A 52 11.49 -9.33 -9.24
CA ASP A 52 12.49 -8.28 -9.47
C ASP A 52 12.03 -7.33 -10.59
N ASN A 53 12.03 -6.03 -10.30
CA ASN A 53 11.83 -4.93 -11.27
C ASN A 53 10.53 -5.00 -12.12
N THR A 54 9.51 -5.72 -11.69
CA THR A 54 8.25 -5.86 -12.44
C THR A 54 7.04 -5.33 -11.70
N GLY A 55 7.21 -4.87 -10.48
CA GLY A 55 6.14 -4.36 -9.63
C GLY A 55 6.44 -3.00 -9.00
N LEU A 56 5.39 -2.35 -8.54
CA LEU A 56 5.46 -1.16 -7.73
C LEU A 56 4.99 -1.52 -6.32
N TYR A 57 5.92 -1.53 -5.37
CA TYR A 57 5.64 -1.84 -3.96
C TYR A 57 5.71 -0.56 -3.17
N MET A 58 4.61 -0.18 -2.55
CA MET A 58 4.57 1.07 -1.79
C MET A 58 3.62 1.00 -0.60
N THR A 59 3.94 1.75 0.43
CA THR A 59 3.12 1.93 1.62
C THR A 59 2.98 3.40 1.94
N LEU A 60 1.75 3.88 1.96
CA LEU A 60 1.42 5.24 2.39
C LEU A 60 1.22 5.25 3.91
N VAL A 61 1.91 6.17 4.58
CA VAL A 61 1.84 6.38 6.04
C VAL A 61 1.32 7.79 6.31
N PHE A 62 0.29 7.90 7.12
CA PHE A 62 -0.29 9.19 7.49
C PHE A 62 -1.00 9.12 8.85
N LYS A 63 -1.21 10.29 9.45
CA LYS A 63 -2.04 10.41 10.65
C LYS A 63 -3.51 10.34 10.27
N ALA A 64 -4.27 9.51 10.95
CA ALA A 64 -5.69 9.35 10.70
C ALA A 64 -6.51 9.57 11.96
N PRO A 65 -7.76 10.04 11.85
CA PRO A 65 -8.68 10.10 12.96
C PRO A 65 -9.02 8.68 13.46
N ASP A 66 -9.41 8.59 14.72
CA ASP A 66 -9.92 7.35 15.30
C ASP A 66 -11.36 7.15 14.80
N ASP A 67 -11.53 6.26 13.83
CA ASP A 67 -12.80 6.01 13.14
C ASP A 67 -12.88 4.54 12.72
N ASP A 68 -13.78 3.79 13.32
CA ASP A 68 -13.95 2.34 13.12
C ASP A 68 -14.21 1.93 11.66
N GLY A 69 -14.85 2.79 10.88
CA GLY A 69 -15.15 2.51 9.46
C GLY A 69 -14.06 2.99 8.48
N LEU A 70 -13.09 3.75 8.95
CA LEU A 70 -12.09 4.39 8.08
C LEU A 70 -11.25 3.38 7.30
N PHE A 71 -10.95 2.27 7.92
CA PHE A 71 -10.13 1.20 7.35
C PHE A 71 -10.68 0.61 6.06
N LEU A 72 -11.96 0.23 6.08
CA LEU A 72 -12.63 -0.31 4.90
C LEU A 72 -12.75 0.75 3.81
N ARG A 73 -13.08 1.98 4.18
CA ARG A 73 -13.17 3.10 3.23
C ARG A 73 -11.84 3.37 2.54
N LEU A 74 -10.73 3.38 3.29
CA LEU A 74 -9.39 3.57 2.72
C LEU A 74 -8.98 2.42 1.81
N THR A 75 -9.33 1.18 2.15
CA THR A 75 -9.09 0.02 1.28
C THR A 75 -9.79 0.18 -0.07
N CYS A 76 -11.08 0.52 -0.04
CA CYS A 76 -11.86 0.76 -1.25
C CYS A 76 -11.32 1.96 -2.04
N LEU A 77 -11.01 3.06 -1.35
CA LEU A 77 -10.46 4.26 -1.97
C LEU A 77 -9.14 3.99 -2.66
N ALA A 78 -8.23 3.26 -2.02
CA ALA A 78 -6.93 2.90 -2.60
C ALA A 78 -7.11 2.07 -3.88
N ALA A 79 -8.04 1.10 -3.89
CA ALA A 79 -8.34 0.32 -5.08
C ALA A 79 -8.91 1.19 -6.21
N VAL A 80 -9.85 2.08 -5.90
CA VAL A 80 -10.44 3.01 -6.90
C VAL A 80 -9.37 3.94 -7.46
N CYS A 81 -8.58 4.59 -6.62
CA CYS A 81 -7.50 5.48 -7.06
C CYS A 81 -6.48 4.76 -7.94
N SER A 82 -6.16 3.51 -7.63
CA SER A 82 -5.24 2.71 -8.43
C SER A 82 -5.80 2.40 -9.81
N VAL A 83 -7.06 1.98 -9.90
CA VAL A 83 -7.75 1.72 -11.18
C VAL A 83 -7.84 2.98 -12.02
N GLU A 84 -8.21 4.12 -11.42
CA GLU A 84 -8.27 5.41 -12.11
C GLU A 84 -6.88 5.83 -12.61
N SER A 85 -5.84 5.67 -11.80
CA SER A 85 -4.45 5.98 -12.20
C SER A 85 -3.98 5.10 -13.36
N ILE A 86 -4.28 3.80 -13.32
CA ILE A 86 -3.95 2.87 -14.42
C ILE A 86 -4.66 3.30 -15.70
N ARG A 87 -5.94 3.68 -15.61
CA ARG A 87 -6.71 4.16 -16.76
C ARG A 87 -6.13 5.45 -17.33
N GLU A 88 -5.82 6.41 -16.46
CA GLU A 88 -5.34 7.73 -16.86
C GLU A 88 -3.94 7.69 -17.47
N LEU A 89 -3.02 6.94 -16.85
CA LEU A 89 -1.62 6.92 -17.26
C LEU A 89 -1.35 5.98 -18.45
N PHE A 90 -2.10 4.88 -18.55
CA PHE A 90 -1.80 3.80 -19.51
C PHE A 90 -2.94 3.54 -20.50
N GLY A 91 -4.11 4.15 -20.32
CA GLY A 91 -5.30 3.87 -21.15
C GLY A 91 -5.86 2.46 -20.97
N LEU A 92 -5.48 1.74 -19.89
CA LEU A 92 -5.87 0.37 -19.64
C LEU A 92 -7.12 0.28 -18.79
N LYS A 93 -8.02 -0.66 -19.13
CA LYS A 93 -9.22 -0.94 -18.37
C LYS A 93 -8.91 -1.94 -17.25
N ALA A 94 -8.65 -1.43 -16.05
CA ALA A 94 -8.55 -2.24 -14.85
C ALA A 94 -9.90 -2.39 -14.16
N GLU A 95 -10.10 -3.47 -13.44
CA GLU A 95 -11.32 -3.82 -12.72
C GLU A 95 -11.02 -4.12 -11.26
N ILE A 96 -11.96 -3.79 -10.37
CA ILE A 96 -11.84 -4.12 -8.95
C ILE A 96 -12.65 -5.39 -8.69
N LYS A 97 -11.97 -6.44 -8.23
CA LYS A 97 -12.64 -7.55 -7.57
C LYS A 97 -12.73 -7.23 -6.09
N TRP A 98 -13.95 -7.02 -5.66
CA TRP A 98 -14.26 -6.61 -4.30
C TRP A 98 -13.51 -7.47 -3.25
N VAL A 99 -12.79 -6.86 -2.32
CA VAL A 99 -12.81 -5.41 -1.92
C VAL A 99 -11.56 -4.64 -2.43
N ASN A 100 -10.48 -5.31 -2.74
CA ASN A 100 -9.14 -4.72 -2.82
C ASN A 100 -8.24 -5.32 -3.89
N ASP A 101 -8.74 -6.28 -4.65
CA ASP A 101 -7.96 -6.92 -5.73
C ASP A 101 -8.18 -6.16 -7.04
N ILE A 102 -7.09 -5.80 -7.71
CA ILE A 102 -7.11 -5.14 -9.00
C ILE A 102 -6.79 -6.15 -10.09
N PHE A 103 -7.68 -6.27 -11.05
CA PHE A 103 -7.58 -7.17 -12.19
C PHE A 103 -7.35 -6.39 -13.48
N LEU A 104 -6.51 -6.95 -14.34
CA LEU A 104 -6.28 -6.47 -15.69
C LEU A 104 -6.26 -7.68 -16.63
N TYR A 105 -7.11 -7.64 -17.66
CA TYR A 105 -7.28 -8.76 -18.60
C TYR A 105 -7.63 -10.09 -17.89
N GLY A 106 -8.50 -10.05 -16.89
CA GLY A 106 -8.93 -11.21 -16.11
C GLY A 106 -7.89 -11.81 -15.17
N LYS A 107 -6.72 -11.17 -15.00
CA LYS A 107 -5.66 -11.60 -14.09
C LYS A 107 -5.46 -10.59 -12.97
N LYS A 108 -5.30 -11.09 -11.74
CA LYS A 108 -4.93 -10.25 -10.59
C LYS A 108 -3.55 -9.62 -10.82
N ARG A 109 -3.46 -8.31 -10.69
CA ARG A 109 -2.24 -7.52 -10.91
C ARG A 109 -1.79 -6.74 -9.69
N ALA A 110 -2.72 -6.36 -8.81
CA ALA A 110 -2.40 -5.63 -7.60
C ALA A 110 -3.39 -5.96 -6.49
N GLU A 111 -3.01 -5.63 -5.27
CA GLU A 111 -3.85 -5.74 -4.08
C GLU A 111 -3.54 -4.55 -3.16
N SER A 112 -4.56 -3.88 -2.65
CA SER A 112 -4.39 -2.88 -1.61
C SER A 112 -4.60 -3.52 -0.23
N LEU A 113 -3.64 -3.31 0.66
CA LEU A 113 -3.66 -3.90 2.00
C LEU A 113 -3.63 -2.80 3.06
N PRO A 114 -4.72 -2.59 3.78
CA PRO A 114 -4.67 -1.79 4.98
C PRO A 114 -4.00 -2.60 6.10
N SER A 115 -3.12 -1.96 6.87
CA SER A 115 -2.45 -2.60 7.99
C SER A 115 -2.85 -1.96 9.31
N HIS A 116 -3.50 -2.74 10.17
CA HIS A 116 -3.85 -2.34 11.54
C HIS A 116 -2.69 -2.40 12.53
N SER A 117 -1.54 -2.91 12.14
CA SER A 117 -0.47 -3.22 13.07
C SER A 117 0.32 -2.01 13.58
N LEU A 118 -0.22 -0.81 13.47
CA LEU A 118 0.31 0.43 14.02
C LEU A 118 -0.38 0.90 15.30
N LEU A 119 -0.89 -0.01 16.07
CA LEU A 119 -1.44 0.30 17.40
C LEU A 119 -0.42 0.85 18.41
N THR A 120 0.84 0.97 18.04
CA THR A 120 1.86 1.56 18.94
C THR A 120 2.08 3.06 18.72
N VAL A 121 1.64 3.61 17.59
CA VAL A 121 1.65 5.05 17.36
C VAL A 121 0.20 5.50 17.22
N LYS A 122 -0.35 6.09 18.27
CA LYS A 122 -1.71 6.64 18.26
C LYS A 122 -1.94 7.46 16.98
N ASN A 123 -2.98 7.09 16.22
CA ASN A 123 -3.44 7.79 15.03
C ASN A 123 -2.56 7.70 13.78
N THR A 124 -1.85 6.60 13.56
CA THR A 124 -1.11 6.39 12.30
C THR A 124 -1.68 5.21 11.54
N LEU A 125 -2.06 5.43 10.29
CA LEU A 125 -2.57 4.41 9.37
C LEU A 125 -1.59 4.13 8.25
N LEU A 126 -1.55 2.86 7.85
CA LEU A 126 -0.79 2.37 6.70
C LEU A 126 -1.75 1.83 5.66
N SER A 127 -1.55 2.25 4.43
CA SER A 127 -2.15 1.60 3.26
C SER A 127 -1.03 1.12 2.36
N ALA A 128 -0.96 -0.19 2.11
CA ALA A 128 -0.03 -0.76 1.15
C ALA A 128 -0.74 -0.99 -0.18
N LEU A 129 -0.09 -0.63 -1.25
CA LEU A 129 -0.42 -1.05 -2.60
C LEU A 129 0.72 -1.93 -3.11
N VAL A 130 0.38 -3.09 -3.61
CA VAL A 130 1.34 -4.10 -4.10
C VAL A 130 0.92 -4.58 -5.47
#